data_163a8f317b57567b918906d049d0cc1e
#
_entry.id   163a8f317b57567b918906d049d0cc1e
#
_cell.length_a   1.000
_cell.length_b   1.000
_cell.length_c   1.000
_cell.angle_alpha   90.00
_cell.angle_beta   90.00
_cell.angle_gamma   90.00
#
_symmetry.space_group_name_H-M   'P 1'
#
loop_
_entity.id
_entity.type
_entity.pdbx_description
1 polymer ?
#
loop_
_entity_poly.entity_id
_entity_poly.type
_entity_poly.pdbx_seq_one_letter_code
_entity_poly.pdbx_strand_id
1 'polypeptide(L)'
;MTVHIGAKPGDIAETVLMPGDPYRAKWAAETFLEGAELVNEVRGMLGFTGTWRGNRVTIQGSGMGMPSLSIYANELMTEYGAQTLIRIGSCGGMQSHVGIRDVIIAMTASTITSPSSGIFRELNYAPCADWGLLRAAVAAAEKLEAKTHVGGIYSSDVFYAERPDLDEQLVRHGILLSLIHI
;
A
#
# COMPACT_ATOMS: atom_id res chain seq x y z
N MET A 1 11.94 -18.81 4.13
CA MET A 1 12.88 -17.65 4.23
C MET A 1 13.31 -17.28 2.83
N THR A 2 13.07 -16.06 2.45
CA THR A 2 13.47 -15.51 1.14
C THR A 2 14.66 -14.56 1.29
N VAL A 3 15.06 -13.88 0.21
CA VAL A 3 16.19 -12.91 0.24
C VAL A 3 15.86 -11.66 1.05
N HIS A 4 14.58 -11.27 1.10
CA HIS A 4 14.16 -10.01 1.73
C HIS A 4 13.25 -10.21 2.95
N ILE A 5 12.71 -11.41 3.15
CA ILE A 5 11.84 -11.72 4.29
C ILE A 5 12.40 -12.93 5.03
N GLY A 6 12.79 -12.72 6.30
CA GLY A 6 13.39 -13.72 7.18
C GLY A 6 12.39 -14.62 7.90
N ALA A 7 11.10 -14.41 7.71
CA ALA A 7 10.03 -15.19 8.34
C ALA A 7 10.12 -16.68 8.00
N LYS A 8 9.66 -17.54 8.89
CA LYS A 8 9.53 -18.97 8.67
C LYS A 8 8.19 -19.28 7.97
N PRO A 9 8.06 -20.44 7.33
CA PRO A 9 6.76 -20.90 6.84
C PRO A 9 5.72 -20.88 7.97
N GLY A 10 4.58 -20.24 7.70
CA GLY A 10 3.51 -20.09 8.67
C GLY A 10 3.61 -18.83 9.57
N ASP A 11 4.71 -18.09 9.60
CA ASP A 11 4.81 -16.86 10.39
C ASP A 11 3.96 -15.71 9.81
N ILE A 12 3.82 -15.65 8.49
CA ILE A 12 3.05 -14.61 7.80
C ILE A 12 1.58 -15.00 7.71
N ALA A 13 0.68 -14.06 7.94
CA ALA A 13 -0.76 -14.24 7.80
C ALA A 13 -1.20 -14.09 6.32
N GLU A 14 -2.36 -14.63 5.97
CA GLU A 14 -2.96 -14.45 4.64
C GLU A 14 -3.31 -12.99 4.34
N THR A 15 -3.61 -12.20 5.38
CA THR A 15 -3.86 -10.75 5.27
C THR A 15 -2.65 -9.97 5.73
N VAL A 16 -2.11 -9.13 4.84
CA VAL A 16 -0.93 -8.31 5.12
C VAL A 16 -1.23 -6.84 4.87
N LEU A 17 -1.00 -6.01 5.89
CA LEU A 17 -0.98 -4.56 5.77
C LEU A 17 0.45 -4.10 5.49
N MET A 18 0.61 -3.21 4.49
CA MET A 18 1.93 -2.83 3.99
C MET A 18 2.19 -1.33 4.09
N PRO A 19 2.58 -0.79 5.26
CA PRO A 19 3.11 0.57 5.33
C PRO A 19 4.47 0.66 4.64
N GLY A 20 4.82 1.83 4.11
CA GLY A 20 6.14 2.05 3.51
C GLY A 20 7.26 2.04 4.55
N ASP A 21 7.02 2.69 5.66
CA ASP A 21 7.98 2.88 6.75
C ASP A 21 7.97 1.66 7.71
N PRO A 22 9.12 1.01 7.95
CA PRO A 22 9.21 -0.14 8.86
C PRO A 22 8.89 0.22 10.32
N TYR A 23 9.20 1.44 10.77
CA TYR A 23 8.83 1.89 12.11
C TYR A 23 7.33 2.17 12.23
N ARG A 24 6.67 2.55 11.15
CA ARG A 24 5.21 2.63 11.12
C ARG A 24 4.59 1.23 11.18
N ALA A 25 5.22 0.23 10.57
CA ALA A 25 4.80 -1.17 10.72
C ALA A 25 4.90 -1.61 12.19
N LYS A 26 6.02 -1.30 12.85
CA LYS A 26 6.21 -1.56 14.28
C LYS A 26 5.14 -0.88 15.13
N TRP A 27 4.99 0.43 14.98
CA TRP A 27 3.99 1.19 15.72
C TRP A 27 2.57 0.65 15.54
N ALA A 28 2.18 0.32 14.32
CA ALA A 28 0.85 -0.21 14.04
C ALA A 28 0.65 -1.61 14.66
N ALA A 29 1.66 -2.47 14.61
CA ALA A 29 1.61 -3.78 15.22
C ALA A 29 1.49 -3.69 16.76
N GLU A 30 2.32 -2.88 17.40
CA GLU A 30 2.31 -2.68 18.86
C GLU A 30 1.02 -2.00 19.34
N THR A 31 0.38 -1.18 18.49
CA THR A 31 -0.85 -0.45 18.84
C THR A 31 -2.12 -1.27 18.66
N PHE A 32 -2.18 -2.07 17.59
CA PHE A 32 -3.44 -2.68 17.15
C PHE A 32 -3.46 -4.21 17.24
N LEU A 33 -2.32 -4.89 17.27
CA LEU A 33 -2.30 -6.35 17.30
C LEU A 33 -2.10 -6.89 18.71
N GLU A 34 -2.88 -7.89 19.06
CA GLU A 34 -2.68 -8.71 20.24
C GLU A 34 -1.60 -9.76 19.94
N GLY A 35 -0.63 -9.92 20.84
CA GLY A 35 0.45 -10.89 20.70
C GLY A 35 1.33 -10.64 19.47
N ALA A 36 1.61 -9.38 19.16
CA ALA A 36 2.46 -9.02 18.02
C ALA A 36 3.89 -9.56 18.19
N GLU A 37 4.31 -10.41 17.27
CA GLU A 37 5.66 -10.98 17.21
C GLU A 37 6.43 -10.47 16.00
N LEU A 38 7.71 -10.14 16.17
CA LEU A 38 8.61 -9.76 15.09
C LEU A 38 8.91 -10.99 14.23
N VAL A 39 8.51 -10.97 12.98
CA VAL A 39 8.70 -12.09 12.03
C VAL A 39 9.69 -11.75 10.91
N ASN A 40 9.97 -10.48 10.69
CA ASN A 40 10.98 -10.02 9.74
C ASN A 40 11.73 -8.78 10.22
N GLU A 41 13.05 -8.80 10.06
CA GLU A 41 13.94 -7.64 10.27
C GLU A 41 15.02 -7.54 9.18
N VAL A 42 14.94 -8.38 8.17
CA VAL A 42 15.92 -8.39 7.06
C VAL A 42 15.94 -7.01 6.41
N ARG A 43 17.14 -6.44 6.23
CA ARG A 43 17.38 -5.09 5.70
C ARG A 43 16.73 -3.96 6.51
N GLY A 44 16.40 -4.20 7.79
CA GLY A 44 15.67 -3.24 8.60
C GLY A 44 14.19 -3.09 8.22
N MET A 45 13.68 -3.92 7.32
CA MET A 45 12.30 -3.89 6.87
C MET A 45 11.43 -4.72 7.81
N LEU A 46 11.01 -4.10 8.91
CA LEU A 46 10.33 -4.76 10.00
C LEU A 46 8.96 -5.32 9.58
N GLY A 47 8.69 -6.54 10.02
CA GLY A 47 7.41 -7.22 9.84
C GLY A 47 6.96 -7.88 11.14
N PHE A 48 5.69 -7.76 11.46
CA PHE A 48 5.09 -8.29 12.69
C PHE A 48 3.81 -9.06 12.36
N THR A 49 3.59 -10.16 13.04
CA THR A 49 2.34 -10.91 12.96
C THR A 49 1.70 -10.99 14.34
N GLY A 50 0.40 -10.82 14.39
CA GLY A 50 -0.40 -10.91 15.61
C GLY A 50 -1.87 -11.10 15.27
N THR A 51 -2.74 -10.81 16.24
CA THR A 51 -4.18 -10.99 16.08
C THR A 51 -4.91 -9.66 16.25
N TRP A 52 -5.84 -9.38 15.35
CA TRP A 52 -6.75 -8.25 15.46
C TRP A 52 -8.20 -8.75 15.45
N ARG A 53 -8.91 -8.58 16.56
CA ARG A 53 -10.31 -9.03 16.73
C ARG A 53 -10.51 -10.50 16.32
N GLY A 54 -9.59 -11.37 16.76
CA GLY A 54 -9.61 -12.78 16.47
C GLY A 54 -9.11 -13.21 15.08
N ASN A 55 -8.74 -12.26 14.22
CA ASN A 55 -8.17 -12.54 12.91
C ASN A 55 -6.66 -12.36 12.91
N ARG A 56 -5.95 -13.31 12.35
CA ARG A 56 -4.49 -13.22 12.19
C ARG A 56 -4.13 -12.23 11.10
N VAL A 57 -3.24 -11.29 11.40
CA VAL A 57 -2.81 -10.22 10.50
C VAL A 57 -1.29 -10.04 10.59
N THR A 58 -0.66 -9.84 9.45
CA THR A 58 0.73 -9.38 9.38
C THR A 58 0.78 -7.90 9.00
N ILE A 59 1.67 -7.15 9.62
CA ILE A 59 2.00 -5.77 9.22
C ILE A 59 3.46 -5.77 8.82
N GLN A 60 3.73 -5.61 7.51
CA GLN A 60 5.07 -5.71 6.91
C GLN A 60 5.46 -4.41 6.25
N GLY A 61 6.59 -3.83 6.64
CA GLY A 61 7.16 -2.69 5.94
C GLY A 61 7.43 -3.02 4.46
N SER A 62 7.19 -2.07 3.57
CA SER A 62 7.33 -2.27 2.12
C SER A 62 8.38 -1.36 1.47
N GLY A 63 8.93 -0.41 2.21
CA GLY A 63 9.89 0.56 1.69
C GLY A 63 9.25 1.67 0.86
N MET A 64 10.09 2.37 0.10
CA MET A 64 9.71 3.50 -0.74
C MET A 64 9.73 3.10 -2.22
N GLY A 65 8.67 3.44 -2.94
CA GLY A 65 8.55 3.24 -4.38
C GLY A 65 8.03 1.88 -4.81
N MET A 66 7.51 1.83 -6.02
CA MET A 66 6.97 0.61 -6.64
C MET A 66 7.99 -0.53 -6.71
N PRO A 67 9.28 -0.29 -7.02
CA PRO A 67 10.27 -1.37 -7.06
C PRO A 67 10.43 -2.08 -5.71
N SER A 68 10.52 -1.32 -4.61
CA SER A 68 10.61 -1.93 -3.27
C SER A 68 9.34 -2.69 -2.91
N LEU A 69 8.16 -2.06 -3.09
CA LEU A 69 6.88 -2.72 -2.83
C LEU A 69 6.73 -4.02 -3.61
N SER A 70 7.11 -4.03 -4.89
CA SER A 70 6.97 -5.21 -5.76
C SER A 70 7.77 -6.42 -5.26
N ILE A 71 8.95 -6.19 -4.70
CA ILE A 71 9.78 -7.25 -4.10
C ILE A 71 9.03 -7.91 -2.94
N TYR A 72 8.61 -7.11 -1.95
CA TYR A 72 7.94 -7.64 -0.77
C TYR A 72 6.58 -8.25 -1.11
N ALA A 73 5.78 -7.60 -1.96
CA ALA A 73 4.49 -8.13 -2.38
C ALA A 73 4.64 -9.48 -3.10
N ASN A 74 5.60 -9.59 -4.02
CA ASN A 74 5.85 -10.84 -4.72
C ASN A 74 6.24 -11.97 -3.75
N GLU A 75 7.22 -11.73 -2.87
CA GLU A 75 7.66 -12.75 -1.91
C GLU A 75 6.53 -13.15 -0.94
N LEU A 76 5.74 -12.19 -0.46
CA LEU A 76 4.59 -12.47 0.41
C LEU A 76 3.55 -13.38 -0.27
N MET A 77 3.25 -13.13 -1.53
CA MET A 77 2.26 -13.93 -2.28
C MET A 77 2.82 -15.30 -2.67
N THR A 78 4.04 -15.36 -3.21
CA THR A 78 4.56 -16.60 -3.82
C THR A 78 5.18 -17.55 -2.80
N GLU A 79 5.80 -17.04 -1.75
CA GLU A 79 6.57 -17.85 -0.80
C GLU A 79 5.86 -18.03 0.56
N TYR A 80 5.03 -17.06 0.94
CA TYR A 80 4.34 -17.08 2.24
C TYR A 80 2.83 -17.27 2.13
N GLY A 81 2.27 -17.29 0.92
CA GLY A 81 0.86 -17.58 0.68
C GLY A 81 -0.10 -16.45 1.08
N ALA A 82 0.38 -15.20 1.14
CA ALA A 82 -0.49 -14.06 1.38
C ALA A 82 -1.53 -13.93 0.27
N GLN A 83 -2.80 -13.78 0.64
CA GLN A 83 -3.93 -13.68 -0.28
C GLN A 83 -4.46 -12.25 -0.41
N THR A 84 -4.29 -11.46 0.65
CA THR A 84 -4.78 -10.08 0.72
C THR A 84 -3.65 -9.16 1.10
N LEU A 85 -3.32 -8.23 0.20
CA LEU A 85 -2.33 -7.18 0.45
C LEU A 85 -3.01 -5.82 0.44
N ILE A 86 -2.85 -5.04 1.51
CA ILE A 86 -3.40 -3.69 1.63
C ILE A 86 -2.27 -2.72 1.91
N ARG A 87 -1.99 -1.84 0.95
CA ARG A 87 -1.01 -0.77 1.12
C ARG A 87 -1.62 0.36 1.97
N ILE A 88 -0.92 0.76 3.01
CA ILE A 88 -1.30 1.91 3.86
C ILE A 88 -0.16 2.92 3.89
N GLY A 89 -0.45 4.17 3.67
CA GLY A 89 0.60 5.19 3.57
C GLY A 89 0.09 6.62 3.70
N SER A 90 1.02 7.55 3.72
CA SER A 90 0.77 8.98 3.59
C SER A 90 0.95 9.41 2.14
N CYS A 91 0.31 10.50 1.74
CA CYS A 91 0.28 10.99 0.37
C CYS A 91 0.20 12.52 0.31
N GLY A 92 0.47 13.09 -0.84
CA GLY A 92 0.21 14.49 -1.16
C GLY A 92 -1.14 14.64 -1.87
N GLY A 93 -2.08 15.37 -1.27
CA GLY A 93 -3.37 15.69 -1.92
C GLY A 93 -3.17 16.63 -3.12
N MET A 94 -3.85 16.36 -4.24
CA MET A 94 -3.78 17.17 -5.46
C MET A 94 -5.05 18.00 -5.69
N GLN A 95 -6.17 17.67 -5.05
CA GLN A 95 -7.44 18.38 -5.22
C GLN A 95 -7.68 19.34 -4.07
N SER A 96 -8.24 20.52 -4.36
CA SER A 96 -8.50 21.55 -3.36
C SER A 96 -9.51 21.15 -2.28
N HIS A 97 -10.35 20.16 -2.55
CA HIS A 97 -11.31 19.62 -1.60
C HIS A 97 -10.76 18.51 -0.69
N VAL A 98 -9.54 18.05 -0.95
CA VAL A 98 -8.84 17.05 -0.13
C VAL A 98 -8.02 17.77 0.93
N GLY A 99 -8.40 17.61 2.19
CA GLY A 99 -7.76 18.26 3.32
C GLY A 99 -6.73 17.38 4.03
N ILE A 100 -5.98 17.99 4.94
CA ILE A 100 -5.08 17.26 5.83
C ILE A 100 -5.89 16.33 6.74
N ARG A 101 -5.43 15.09 6.89
CA ARG A 101 -6.07 13.99 7.62
C ARG A 101 -7.29 13.36 6.91
N ASP A 102 -7.65 13.82 5.71
CA ASP A 102 -8.64 13.10 4.93
C ASP A 102 -8.08 11.73 4.53
N VAL A 103 -8.94 10.73 4.46
CA VAL A 103 -8.59 9.39 4.03
C VAL A 103 -8.86 9.25 2.53
N ILE A 104 -7.88 8.77 1.77
CA ILE A 104 -8.08 8.48 0.35
C ILE A 104 -8.03 6.98 0.15
N ILE A 105 -9.08 6.43 -0.43
CA ILE A 105 -9.19 5.04 -0.82
C ILE A 105 -8.98 4.96 -2.34
N ALA A 106 -7.84 4.40 -2.74
CA ALA A 106 -7.48 4.31 -4.14
C ALA A 106 -8.34 3.28 -4.88
N MET A 107 -9.02 3.73 -5.94
CA MET A 107 -9.80 2.87 -6.83
C MET A 107 -8.94 2.41 -8.01
N THR A 108 -8.16 3.32 -8.58
CA THR A 108 -7.25 3.08 -9.70
C THR A 108 -5.93 3.81 -9.47
N ALA A 109 -4.86 3.32 -10.07
CA ALA A 109 -3.55 3.96 -10.00
C ALA A 109 -2.98 4.22 -11.40
N SER A 110 -2.69 5.48 -11.69
CA SER A 110 -1.96 5.89 -12.89
C SER A 110 -0.48 6.01 -12.59
N THR A 111 0.38 5.75 -13.57
CA THR A 111 1.83 5.91 -13.42
C THR A 111 2.49 6.26 -14.75
N ILE A 112 3.60 6.99 -14.68
CA ILE A 112 4.50 7.20 -15.84
C ILE A 112 5.58 6.13 -15.94
N THR A 113 5.79 5.36 -14.87
CA THR A 113 6.67 4.21 -14.86
C THR A 113 5.84 2.95 -14.99
N SER A 114 6.35 1.95 -15.67
CA SER A 114 5.58 0.75 -15.94
C SER A 114 6.31 -0.48 -15.43
N PRO A 115 6.24 -0.78 -14.14
CA PRO A 115 6.83 -2.01 -13.59
C PRO A 115 6.20 -3.27 -14.22
N SER A 116 4.98 -3.14 -14.72
CA SER A 116 4.27 -4.21 -15.41
C SER A 116 4.54 -4.29 -16.92
N SER A 117 5.32 -3.38 -17.52
CA SER A 117 5.59 -3.38 -18.97
C SER A 117 6.23 -4.69 -19.47
N GLY A 118 7.05 -5.31 -18.65
CA GLY A 118 7.64 -6.62 -18.95
C GLY A 118 6.60 -7.75 -19.06
N ILE A 119 5.48 -7.63 -18.34
CA ILE A 119 4.38 -8.60 -18.30
C ILE A 119 3.38 -8.32 -19.42
N PHE A 120 2.91 -7.09 -19.50
CA PHE A 120 1.82 -6.68 -20.40
C PHE A 120 2.29 -6.16 -21.76
N ARG A 121 3.61 -5.96 -21.92
CA ARG A 121 4.24 -5.46 -23.17
C ARG A 121 3.59 -4.16 -23.66
N GLU A 122 2.88 -4.22 -24.79
CA GLU A 122 2.25 -3.06 -25.45
C GLU A 122 0.85 -2.74 -24.89
N LEU A 123 0.33 -3.55 -23.98
CA LEU A 123 -0.98 -3.30 -23.37
C LEU A 123 -0.87 -2.17 -22.33
N ASN A 124 -1.75 -1.19 -22.46
CA ASN A 124 -1.96 -0.20 -21.41
C ASN A 124 -2.79 -0.84 -20.27
N TYR A 125 -2.10 -1.44 -19.32
CA TYR A 125 -2.74 -2.04 -18.16
C TYR A 125 -3.29 -0.96 -17.22
N ALA A 126 -4.54 -1.09 -16.82
CA ALA A 126 -5.22 -0.18 -15.89
C ALA A 126 -5.34 -0.85 -14.50
N PRO A 127 -4.40 -0.62 -13.57
CA PRO A 127 -4.45 -1.22 -12.24
C PRO A 127 -5.65 -0.69 -11.47
N CYS A 128 -6.47 -1.63 -10.98
CA CYS A 128 -7.63 -1.34 -10.16
C CYS A 128 -7.52 -2.09 -8.83
N ALA A 129 -8.08 -1.49 -7.78
CA ALA A 129 -8.24 -2.17 -6.50
C ALA A 129 -9.26 -3.32 -6.62
N ASP A 130 -9.10 -4.34 -5.76
CA ASP A 130 -10.13 -5.36 -5.59
C ASP A 130 -11.43 -4.72 -5.10
N TRP A 131 -12.54 -5.05 -5.77
CA TRP A 131 -13.85 -4.46 -5.47
C TRP A 131 -14.35 -4.79 -4.06
N GLY A 132 -14.11 -6.01 -3.58
CA GLY A 132 -14.50 -6.44 -2.24
C GLY A 132 -13.78 -5.63 -1.16
N LEU A 133 -12.46 -5.48 -1.30
CA LEU A 133 -11.62 -4.70 -0.39
C LEU A 133 -11.96 -3.21 -0.45
N LEU A 134 -12.15 -2.65 -1.64
CA LEU A 134 -12.53 -1.25 -1.81
C LEU A 134 -13.83 -0.94 -1.06
N ARG A 135 -14.86 -1.72 -1.29
CA ARG A 135 -16.16 -1.57 -0.65
C ARG A 135 -16.09 -1.74 0.88
N ALA A 136 -15.30 -2.71 1.34
CA ALA A 136 -15.10 -2.93 2.78
C ALA A 136 -14.38 -1.74 3.44
N ALA A 137 -13.37 -1.17 2.77
CA ALA A 137 -12.66 0.02 3.26
C ALA A 137 -13.56 1.24 3.34
N VAL A 138 -14.42 1.47 2.32
CA VAL A 138 -15.41 2.56 2.35
C VAL A 138 -16.39 2.38 3.52
N ALA A 139 -16.97 1.19 3.67
CA ALA A 139 -17.90 0.91 4.77
C ALA A 139 -17.24 1.05 6.16
N ALA A 140 -15.96 0.71 6.28
CA ALA A 140 -15.21 0.91 7.51
C ALA A 140 -14.96 2.41 7.80
N ALA A 141 -14.63 3.18 6.77
CA ALA A 141 -14.42 4.62 6.89
C ALA A 141 -15.73 5.35 7.29
N GLU A 142 -16.86 4.98 6.71
CA GLU A 142 -18.17 5.49 7.08
C GLU A 142 -18.50 5.22 8.56
N LYS A 143 -18.26 4.00 9.05
CA LYS A 143 -18.48 3.65 10.47
C LYS A 143 -17.57 4.43 11.43
N LEU A 144 -16.42 4.88 10.97
CA LEU A 144 -15.47 5.67 11.74
C LEU A 144 -15.70 7.19 11.57
N GLU A 145 -16.71 7.55 10.79
CA GLU A 145 -17.00 8.96 10.42
C GLU A 145 -15.77 9.68 9.84
N ALA A 146 -14.89 8.90 9.18
CA ALA A 146 -13.69 9.45 8.58
C ALA A 146 -14.04 10.19 7.29
N LYS A 147 -13.57 11.45 7.16
CA LYS A 147 -13.72 12.18 5.90
C LYS A 147 -12.91 11.47 4.82
N THR A 148 -13.60 10.90 3.84
CA THR A 148 -13.03 9.95 2.89
C THR A 148 -13.31 10.36 1.45
N HIS A 149 -12.31 10.16 0.59
CA HIS A 149 -12.41 10.34 -0.85
C HIS A 149 -12.06 9.02 -1.54
N VAL A 150 -12.84 8.64 -2.55
CA VAL A 150 -12.59 7.42 -3.35
C VAL A 150 -12.35 7.83 -4.79
N GLY A 151 -11.25 7.39 -5.39
CA GLY A 151 -10.97 7.75 -6.78
C GLY A 151 -9.59 7.34 -7.27
N GLY A 152 -9.24 7.90 -8.44
CA GLY A 152 -7.96 7.66 -9.07
C GLY A 152 -6.81 8.35 -8.35
N ILE A 153 -5.67 7.69 -8.34
CA ILE A 153 -4.44 8.23 -7.77
C ILE A 153 -3.30 8.17 -8.79
N TYR A 154 -2.23 8.90 -8.53
CA TYR A 154 -1.01 8.86 -9.32
C TYR A 154 0.16 8.36 -8.51
N SER A 155 0.97 7.47 -9.08
CA SER A 155 2.19 6.95 -8.48
C SER A 155 3.39 7.19 -9.38
N SER A 156 4.52 7.61 -8.79
CA SER A 156 5.79 7.84 -9.48
C SER A 156 6.94 7.19 -8.72
N ASP A 157 7.99 6.81 -9.43
CA ASP A 157 9.26 6.36 -8.85
C ASP A 157 10.21 7.52 -8.54
N VAL A 158 9.87 8.74 -8.99
CA VAL A 158 10.71 9.94 -8.81
C VAL A 158 9.95 10.98 -7.98
N PHE A 159 10.48 11.28 -6.79
CA PHE A 159 9.85 12.23 -5.86
C PHE A 159 10.07 13.69 -6.27
N TYR A 160 11.29 14.03 -6.57
CA TYR A 160 11.67 15.40 -6.89
C TYR A 160 11.66 15.68 -8.41
N ALA A 161 10.63 15.17 -9.10
CA ALA A 161 10.43 15.49 -10.50
C ALA A 161 9.47 16.67 -10.61
N GLU A 162 9.98 17.81 -11.10
CA GLU A 162 9.13 18.95 -11.43
C GLU A 162 8.49 18.72 -12.81
N ARG A 163 7.23 18.33 -12.79
CA ARG A 163 6.40 18.08 -13.97
C ARG A 163 5.09 18.87 -13.90
N PRO A 164 5.15 20.22 -13.87
CA PRO A 164 3.95 21.06 -13.73
C PRO A 164 2.94 20.82 -14.84
N ASP A 165 3.39 20.49 -16.05
CA ASP A 165 2.57 20.08 -17.18
C ASP A 165 1.72 18.83 -16.89
N LEU A 166 2.32 17.83 -16.26
CA LEU A 166 1.65 16.60 -15.87
C LEU A 166 0.74 16.83 -14.67
N ASP A 167 1.21 17.55 -13.66
CA ASP A 167 0.46 17.83 -12.44
C ASP A 167 -0.84 18.59 -12.75
N GLU A 168 -0.79 19.59 -13.66
CA GLU A 168 -2.00 20.29 -14.13
C GLU A 168 -3.00 19.32 -14.78
N GLN A 169 -2.52 18.41 -15.64
CA GLN A 169 -3.40 17.43 -16.27
C GLN A 169 -3.99 16.45 -15.26
N LEU A 170 -3.20 15.96 -14.30
CA LEU A 170 -3.68 15.06 -13.26
C LEU A 170 -4.78 15.72 -12.40
N VAL A 171 -4.57 16.98 -12.00
CA VAL A 171 -5.56 17.77 -11.25
C VAL A 171 -6.84 17.97 -12.10
N ARG A 172 -6.68 18.38 -13.36
CA ARG A 172 -7.79 18.60 -14.28
C ARG A 172 -8.64 17.36 -14.52
N HIS A 173 -8.02 16.17 -14.50
CA HIS A 173 -8.70 14.88 -14.68
C HIS A 173 -9.13 14.22 -13.38
N GLY A 174 -9.11 14.95 -12.26
CA GLY A 174 -9.68 14.49 -10.98
C GLY A 174 -8.84 13.47 -10.20
N ILE A 175 -7.55 13.38 -10.48
CA ILE A 175 -6.65 12.57 -9.66
C ILE A 175 -6.57 13.17 -8.25
N LEU A 176 -6.82 12.36 -7.24
CA LEU A 176 -6.99 12.81 -5.86
C LEU A 176 -5.67 13.10 -5.16
N LEU A 177 -4.65 12.30 -5.45
CA LEU A 177 -3.37 12.36 -4.78
C LEU A 177 -2.20 11.94 -5.68
N SER A 178 -1.02 12.38 -5.28
CA SER A 178 0.26 11.85 -5.78
C SER A 178 0.97 11.07 -4.68
N LEU A 179 1.52 9.92 -5.06
CA LEU A 179 2.33 9.04 -4.21
C LEU A 179 3.60 8.61 -4.95
N ILE A 180 4.68 8.41 -4.18
CA ILE A 180 5.84 7.68 -4.69
C ILE A 180 5.73 6.19 -4.38
N HIS A 181 4.80 5.82 -3.52
CA HIS A 181 4.79 4.53 -2.87
C HIS A 181 3.44 3.81 -3.05
N ILE A 182 3.15 3.35 -4.22
CA ILE A 182 2.12 2.31 -4.35
C ILE A 182 2.79 0.99 -4.62
#